data_333ea9c34a54dbcbbb68568cb4782125
#
_entry.id   333ea9c34a54dbcbbb68568cb4782125
#
_cell.length_a   1.000
_cell.length_b   1.000
_cell.length_c   1.000
_cell.angle_alpha   90.00
_cell.angle_beta   90.00
_cell.angle_gamma   90.00
#
_symmetry.space_group_name_H-M   'P 1'
#
loop_
_entity.id
_entity.type
_entity.pdbx_description
1 polymer ?
#
loop_
_entity_poly.entity_id
_entity_poly.type
_entity_poly.pdbx_seq_one_letter_code
_entity_poly.pdbx_strand_id
1 'polypeptide(L)'
;MTSCALVFTDLVDSTLLVQRIGDAGAAQMWANHDRAARDLLTRNGGREIDRTDGFFLTFDEVADAAHFAVGYQRATQALGLAARVGIHHGAVTLRQNAPADVARGAKPVEVEGLAKPFAARVMALAAGGQTLLS
;
A
#
# COMPACT_ATOMS: atom_id res chain seq x y z
N MET A 1 -4.55 18.19 12.54
CA MET A 1 -4.60 16.73 12.54
C MET A 1 -5.79 16.23 11.75
N THR A 2 -5.60 15.16 11.03
CA THR A 2 -6.64 14.55 10.22
C THR A 2 -6.72 13.07 10.58
N SER A 3 -7.93 12.54 10.75
CA SER A 3 -8.13 11.10 10.94
C SER A 3 -8.43 10.46 9.60
N CYS A 4 -7.77 9.35 9.31
CA CYS A 4 -7.97 8.60 8.07
C CYS A 4 -7.63 7.12 8.28
N ALA A 5 -7.99 6.31 7.31
CA ALA A 5 -7.56 4.92 7.25
C ALA A 5 -6.20 4.84 6.57
N LEU A 6 -5.23 4.22 7.24
CA LEU A 6 -3.90 3.97 6.71
C LEU A 6 -3.81 2.51 6.30
N VAL A 7 -3.31 2.26 5.09
CA VAL A 7 -3.19 0.92 4.53
C VAL A 7 -1.74 0.67 4.13
N PHE A 8 -1.19 -0.41 4.65
CA PHE A 8 0.10 -0.93 4.19
C PHE A 8 -0.10 -2.27 3.51
N THR A 9 0.60 -2.46 2.40
CA THR A 9 0.61 -3.74 1.68
C THR A 9 2.04 -4.24 1.54
N ASP A 10 2.19 -5.56 1.43
CA ASP A 10 3.48 -6.21 1.22
C ASP A 10 3.24 -7.55 0.53
N LEU A 11 4.15 -7.98 -0.34
CA LEU A 11 4.08 -9.31 -0.96
C LEU A 11 4.93 -10.29 -0.18
N VAL A 12 4.35 -11.45 0.10
CA VAL A 12 5.05 -12.54 0.80
C VAL A 12 6.04 -13.19 -0.16
N ASP A 13 7.27 -13.42 0.33
CA ASP A 13 8.34 -14.11 -0.41
C ASP A 13 8.68 -13.44 -1.75
N SER A 14 8.54 -12.13 -1.84
CA SER A 14 8.83 -11.38 -3.07
C SER A 14 10.27 -11.54 -3.54
N THR A 15 11.23 -11.61 -2.62
CA THR A 15 12.65 -11.82 -2.94
C THR A 15 12.87 -13.18 -3.60
N LEU A 16 12.26 -14.24 -3.05
CA LEU A 16 12.35 -15.59 -3.63
C LEU A 16 11.72 -15.63 -5.03
N LEU A 17 10.59 -14.94 -5.19
CA LEU A 17 9.92 -14.87 -6.48
C LEU A 17 10.79 -14.17 -7.53
N VAL A 18 11.40 -13.03 -7.17
CA VAL A 18 12.32 -12.29 -8.05
C VAL A 18 13.51 -13.17 -8.45
N GLN A 19 14.08 -13.93 -7.51
CA GLN A 19 15.17 -14.85 -7.81
C GLN A 19 14.77 -15.94 -8.81
N ARG A 20 13.51 -16.40 -8.72
CA ARG A 20 12.99 -17.45 -9.59
C ARG A 20 12.71 -16.96 -11.01
N ILE A 21 12.12 -15.78 -11.17
CA ILE A 21 11.66 -15.27 -12.47
C ILE A 21 12.66 -14.34 -13.14
N GLY A 22 13.69 -13.90 -12.41
CA GLY A 22 14.71 -12.98 -12.93
C GLY A 22 14.26 -11.52 -12.98
N ASP A 23 15.18 -10.63 -13.32
CA ASP A 23 14.94 -9.18 -13.27
C ASP A 23 13.86 -8.72 -14.26
N ALA A 24 13.90 -9.22 -15.49
CA ALA A 24 12.90 -8.85 -16.49
C ALA A 24 11.49 -9.34 -16.11
N GLY A 25 11.39 -10.58 -15.64
CA GLY A 25 10.14 -11.14 -15.14
C GLY A 25 9.62 -10.39 -13.92
N ALA A 26 10.53 -10.01 -13.00
CA ALA A 26 10.19 -9.23 -11.82
C ALA A 26 9.64 -7.85 -12.20
N ALA A 27 10.26 -7.16 -13.16
CA ALA A 27 9.78 -5.87 -13.63
C ALA A 27 8.36 -5.97 -14.19
N GLN A 28 8.07 -7.01 -14.96
CA GLN A 28 6.72 -7.23 -15.51
C GLN A 28 5.72 -7.57 -14.40
N MET A 29 6.11 -8.40 -13.45
CA MET A 29 5.27 -8.76 -12.30
C MET A 29 4.91 -7.50 -11.50
N TRP A 30 5.90 -6.66 -11.19
CA TRP A 30 5.66 -5.42 -10.45
C TRP A 30 4.80 -4.44 -11.25
N ALA A 31 4.99 -4.36 -12.57
CA ALA A 31 4.16 -3.50 -13.42
C ALA A 31 2.68 -3.95 -13.39
N ASN A 32 2.43 -5.24 -13.47
CA ASN A 32 1.07 -5.79 -13.40
C ASN A 32 0.45 -5.57 -12.02
N HIS A 33 1.23 -5.81 -10.97
CA HIS A 33 0.80 -5.59 -9.58
C HIS A 33 0.44 -4.12 -9.35
N ASP A 34 1.34 -3.20 -9.71
CA ASP A 34 1.14 -1.77 -9.48
C ASP A 34 -0.05 -1.24 -10.27
N ARG A 35 -0.25 -1.71 -11.50
CA ARG A 35 -1.40 -1.32 -12.31
C ARG A 35 -2.71 -1.75 -11.65
N ALA A 36 -2.81 -2.99 -11.22
CA ALA A 36 -4.01 -3.50 -10.57
C ALA A 36 -4.30 -2.74 -9.27
N ALA A 37 -3.27 -2.49 -8.46
CA ALA A 37 -3.41 -1.76 -7.21
C ALA A 37 -3.87 -0.31 -7.44
N ARG A 38 -3.27 0.38 -8.40
CA ARG A 38 -3.62 1.79 -8.69
C ARG A 38 -5.01 1.94 -9.28
N ASP A 39 -5.45 0.99 -10.10
CA ASP A 39 -6.82 0.99 -10.62
C ASP A 39 -7.84 0.85 -9.48
N LEU A 40 -7.59 -0.05 -8.53
CA LEU A 40 -8.44 -0.24 -7.36
C LEU A 40 -8.39 0.95 -6.40
N LEU A 41 -7.21 1.55 -6.24
CA LEU A 41 -7.04 2.75 -5.43
C LEU A 41 -7.93 3.90 -5.95
N THR A 42 -7.88 4.13 -7.24
CA THR A 42 -8.69 5.16 -7.90
C THR A 42 -10.20 4.90 -7.72
N ARG A 43 -10.63 3.65 -7.92
CA ARG A 43 -12.04 3.28 -7.75
C ARG A 43 -12.57 3.50 -6.34
N ASN A 44 -11.70 3.35 -5.34
CA ASN A 44 -12.09 3.44 -3.93
C ASN A 44 -11.72 4.77 -3.28
N GLY A 45 -11.28 5.75 -4.07
CA GLY A 45 -11.03 7.10 -3.59
C GLY A 45 -9.83 7.22 -2.67
N GLY A 46 -8.86 6.32 -2.80
CA GLY A 46 -7.64 6.34 -1.99
C GLY A 46 -6.53 7.20 -2.59
N ARG A 47 -5.51 7.41 -1.79
CA ARG A 47 -4.33 8.18 -2.17
C ARG A 47 -3.08 7.35 -1.96
N GLU A 48 -2.22 7.29 -2.97
CA GLU A 48 -0.89 6.70 -2.84
C GLU A 48 0.04 7.70 -2.16
N ILE A 49 0.63 7.30 -1.03
CA ILE A 49 1.59 8.13 -0.29
C ILE A 49 3.00 7.69 -0.62
N ASP A 50 3.25 6.38 -0.63
CA ASP A 50 4.57 5.84 -0.90
C ASP A 50 4.44 4.45 -1.54
N ARG A 51 5.47 4.09 -2.28
CA ARG A 51 5.58 2.76 -2.89
C ARG A 51 7.05 2.35 -2.86
N THR A 52 7.32 1.25 -2.16
CA THR A 52 8.63 0.58 -2.16
C THR A 52 8.42 -0.87 -2.59
N ASP A 53 8.60 -1.85 -1.70
CA ASP A 53 8.23 -3.25 -1.98
C ASP A 53 6.74 -3.52 -1.79
N GLY A 54 6.00 -2.52 -1.39
CA GLY A 54 4.55 -2.51 -1.20
C GLY A 54 4.07 -1.08 -1.18
N PHE A 55 2.78 -0.89 -0.94
CA PHE A 55 2.17 0.44 -0.92
C PHE A 55 1.92 0.92 0.49
N PHE A 56 2.05 2.23 0.67
CA PHE A 56 1.44 2.95 1.77
C PHE A 56 0.37 3.88 1.19
N LEU A 57 -0.87 3.67 1.60
CA LEU A 57 -2.05 4.35 1.07
C LEU A 57 -2.86 4.96 2.20
N THR A 58 -3.62 6.01 1.87
CA THR A 58 -4.60 6.57 2.80
C THR A 58 -5.97 6.65 2.15
N PHE A 59 -7.00 6.48 2.97
CA PHE A 59 -8.41 6.61 2.58
C PHE A 59 -9.10 7.45 3.64
N ASP A 60 -10.05 8.29 3.25
CA ASP A 60 -10.81 9.07 4.21
C ASP A 60 -11.68 8.17 5.09
N GLU A 61 -12.24 7.10 4.50
CA GLU A 61 -13.15 6.19 5.18
C GLU A 61 -12.59 4.76 5.26
N VAL A 62 -12.77 4.12 6.41
CA VAL A 62 -12.37 2.72 6.61
C VAL A 62 -13.08 1.79 5.63
N ALA A 63 -14.35 2.05 5.32
CA ALA A 63 -15.10 1.23 4.37
C ALA A 63 -14.45 1.20 2.99
N ASP A 64 -13.94 2.33 2.52
CA ASP A 64 -13.27 2.42 1.24
C ASP A 64 -11.94 1.67 1.26
N ALA A 65 -11.21 1.77 2.35
CA ALA A 65 -9.99 1.00 2.56
C ALA A 65 -10.26 -0.51 2.55
N ALA A 66 -11.33 -0.93 3.20
CA ALA A 66 -11.73 -2.35 3.24
C ALA A 66 -12.14 -2.86 1.86
N HIS A 67 -12.90 -2.08 1.09
CA HIS A 67 -13.26 -2.43 -0.29
C HIS A 67 -12.03 -2.53 -1.17
N PHE A 68 -11.09 -1.60 -1.04
CA PHE A 68 -9.81 -1.68 -1.73
C PHE A 68 -9.10 -2.99 -1.39
N ALA A 69 -8.99 -3.32 -0.10
CA ALA A 69 -8.25 -4.49 0.36
C ALA A 69 -8.85 -5.80 -0.17
N VAL A 70 -10.18 -5.92 -0.20
CA VAL A 70 -10.85 -7.09 -0.77
C VAL A 70 -10.52 -7.23 -2.25
N GLY A 71 -10.62 -6.17 -3.02
CA GLY A 71 -10.27 -6.17 -4.44
C GLY A 71 -8.79 -6.45 -4.68
N TYR A 72 -7.93 -5.87 -3.86
CA TYR A 72 -6.49 -6.05 -3.95
C TYR A 72 -6.08 -7.50 -3.68
N GLN A 73 -6.65 -8.16 -2.66
CA GLN A 73 -6.40 -9.57 -2.38
C GLN A 73 -6.83 -10.46 -3.55
N ARG A 74 -7.96 -10.18 -4.16
CA ARG A 74 -8.42 -10.91 -5.34
C ARG A 74 -7.51 -10.73 -6.53
N ALA A 75 -7.08 -9.48 -6.78
CA ALA A 75 -6.20 -9.16 -7.90
C ALA A 75 -4.83 -9.80 -7.74
N THR A 76 -4.23 -9.74 -6.56
CA THR A 76 -2.92 -10.37 -6.30
C THR A 76 -3.00 -11.88 -6.41
N GLN A 77 -4.06 -12.49 -5.88
CA GLN A 77 -4.28 -13.93 -6.03
C GLN A 77 -4.39 -14.34 -7.50
N ALA A 78 -5.09 -13.57 -8.31
CA ALA A 78 -5.21 -13.82 -9.76
C ALA A 78 -3.86 -13.72 -10.48
N LEU A 79 -2.93 -12.92 -9.95
CA LEU A 79 -1.56 -12.80 -10.47
C LEU A 79 -0.62 -13.89 -9.93
N GLY A 80 -1.11 -14.79 -9.09
CA GLY A 80 -0.27 -15.81 -8.46
C GLY A 80 0.58 -15.29 -7.31
N LEU A 81 0.21 -14.15 -6.71
CA LEU A 81 0.93 -13.52 -5.63
C LEU A 81 0.16 -13.66 -4.32
N ALA A 82 0.86 -13.60 -3.20
CA ALA A 82 0.26 -13.57 -1.88
C ALA A 82 0.61 -12.24 -1.20
N ALA A 83 -0.41 -11.49 -0.80
CA ALA A 83 -0.23 -10.17 -0.21
C ALA A 83 -0.66 -10.14 1.25
N ARG A 84 0.09 -9.39 2.06
CA ARG A 84 -0.32 -8.99 3.41
C ARG A 84 -0.87 -7.57 3.34
N VAL A 85 -1.99 -7.33 3.99
CA VAL A 85 -2.59 -6.00 4.07
C VAL A 85 -2.92 -5.69 5.52
N GLY A 86 -2.55 -4.50 5.96
CA GLY A 86 -2.93 -3.98 7.27
C GLY A 86 -3.66 -2.66 7.12
N ILE A 87 -4.76 -2.50 7.84
CA ILE A 87 -5.58 -1.29 7.87
C ILE A 87 -5.69 -0.81 9.30
N HIS A 88 -5.40 0.46 9.52
CA HIS A 88 -5.56 1.11 10.82
C HIS A 88 -6.14 2.51 10.62
N HIS A 89 -7.18 2.85 11.38
CA HIS A 89 -7.73 4.19 11.39
C HIS A 89 -7.09 4.99 12.52
N GLY A 90 -6.53 6.13 12.20
CA GLY A 90 -5.87 6.95 13.21
C GLY A 90 -5.66 8.39 12.77
N ALA A 91 -5.25 9.21 13.74
CA ALA A 91 -4.94 10.62 13.50
C ALA A 91 -3.52 10.76 12.98
N VAL A 92 -3.35 11.56 11.95
CA VAL A 92 -2.06 11.87 11.34
C VAL A 92 -1.96 13.37 11.06
N THR A 93 -0.75 13.84 10.86
CA THR A 93 -0.48 15.17 10.33
C THR A 93 -0.02 15.01 8.88
N LEU A 94 -0.69 15.69 7.97
CA LEU A 94 -0.27 15.72 6.56
C LEU A 94 0.64 16.92 6.37
N ARG A 95 1.83 16.68 5.83
CA ARG A 95 2.83 17.70 5.57
C ARG A 95 3.15 17.72 4.08
N GLN A 96 2.88 18.86 3.43
CA GLN A 96 3.21 19.03 2.02
C GLN A 96 4.66 19.46 1.88
N ASN A 97 5.38 18.79 0.98
CA ASN A 97 6.72 19.20 0.63
C ASN A 97 6.67 20.42 -0.32
N ALA A 98 7.71 21.26 -0.24
CA ALA A 98 7.83 22.41 -1.13
C ALA A 98 7.89 21.96 -2.59
N PRO A 99 7.29 22.73 -3.53
CA PRO A 99 7.34 22.38 -4.96
C PRO A 99 8.75 22.15 -5.49
N ALA A 100 9.74 22.93 -5.00
CA ALA A 100 11.13 22.75 -5.39
C ALA A 100 11.70 21.39 -4.97
N ASP A 101 11.31 20.90 -3.81
CA ASP A 101 11.75 19.59 -3.31
C ASP A 101 11.05 18.46 -4.07
N VAL A 102 9.77 18.62 -4.39
CA VAL A 102 9.02 17.66 -5.21
C VAL A 102 9.66 17.53 -6.60
N ALA A 103 10.08 18.65 -7.18
CA ALA A 103 10.78 18.65 -8.45
C ALA A 103 12.11 17.89 -8.41
N ARG A 104 12.72 17.76 -7.22
CA ARG A 104 13.95 16.96 -7.00
C ARG A 104 13.68 15.52 -6.63
N GLY A 105 12.42 15.09 -6.59
CA GLY A 105 12.04 13.71 -6.31
C GLY A 105 11.42 13.47 -4.94
N ALA A 106 11.20 14.51 -4.13
CA ALA A 106 10.48 14.35 -2.88
C ALA A 106 9.00 14.00 -3.15
N LYS A 107 8.41 13.24 -2.24
CA LYS A 107 6.97 12.97 -2.31
C LYS A 107 6.19 14.26 -2.14
N PRO A 108 5.04 14.42 -2.82
CA PRO A 108 4.20 15.60 -2.63
C PRO A 108 3.73 15.78 -1.18
N VAL A 109 3.38 14.67 -0.52
CA VAL A 109 2.83 14.67 0.84
C VAL A 109 3.53 13.65 1.69
N GLU A 110 3.89 14.03 2.91
CA GLU A 110 4.34 13.13 3.97
C GLU A 110 3.22 12.94 4.98
N VAL A 111 3.14 11.73 5.53
CA VAL A 111 2.20 11.40 6.60
C VAL A 111 3.00 11.18 7.87
N GLU A 112 2.75 12.01 8.88
CA GLU A 112 3.47 12.00 10.14
C GLU A 112 2.56 11.55 11.27
N GLY A 113 3.11 10.85 12.26
CA GLY A 113 2.40 10.45 13.47
C GLY A 113 2.55 8.97 13.79
N LEU A 114 2.20 8.60 15.02
CA LEU A 114 2.34 7.24 15.53
C LEU A 114 1.41 6.25 14.84
N ALA A 115 0.30 6.72 14.25
CA ALA A 115 -0.62 5.85 13.52
C ALA A 115 0.06 5.16 12.33
N LYS A 116 1.06 5.81 11.71
CA LYS A 116 1.78 5.24 10.57
C LYS A 116 2.57 3.98 10.94
N PRO A 117 3.51 4.01 11.90
CA PRO A 117 4.21 2.79 12.30
C PRO A 117 3.28 1.74 12.91
N PHE A 118 2.20 2.16 13.56
CA PHE A 118 1.20 1.22 14.05
C PHE A 118 0.53 0.45 12.92
N ALA A 119 0.09 1.15 11.87
CA ALA A 119 -0.50 0.52 10.69
C ALA A 119 0.47 -0.46 10.00
N ALA A 120 1.75 -0.10 9.91
CA ALA A 120 2.78 -0.98 9.37
C ALA A 120 2.93 -2.27 10.20
N ARG A 121 2.81 -2.17 11.52
CA ARG A 121 2.83 -3.34 12.41
C ARG A 121 1.60 -4.23 12.23
N VAL A 122 0.43 -3.64 12.04
CA VAL A 122 -0.78 -4.42 11.75
C VAL A 122 -0.57 -5.26 10.49
N MET A 123 -0.04 -4.66 9.43
CA MET A 123 0.28 -5.39 8.21
C MET A 123 1.31 -6.50 8.46
N ALA A 124 2.34 -6.25 9.24
CA ALA A 124 3.40 -7.22 9.51
C ALA A 124 2.88 -8.47 10.25
N LEU A 125 1.76 -8.37 10.97
CA LEU A 125 1.13 -9.49 11.65
C LEU A 125 0.25 -10.35 10.74
N ALA A 126 -0.04 -9.87 9.53
CA ALA A 126 -0.87 -10.61 8.60
C ALA A 126 -0.09 -11.78 7.96
N ALA A 127 -0.80 -12.85 7.65
CA ALA A 127 -0.30 -13.92 6.79
C ALA A 127 -0.53 -13.56 5.32
N GLY A 128 0.15 -14.26 4.43
CA GLY A 128 -0.09 -14.10 2.99
C GLY A 128 -1.55 -14.38 2.63
N GLY A 129 -2.16 -13.49 1.85
CA GLY A 129 -3.57 -13.56 1.51
C GLY A 129 -4.51 -13.00 2.59
N GLN A 130 -3.96 -12.48 3.69
CA GLN A 130 -4.74 -11.99 4.83
C GLN A 130 -4.73 -10.47 4.90
N THR A 131 -5.87 -9.91 5.22
CA THR A 131 -6.02 -8.49 5.57
C THR A 131 -6.40 -8.40 7.05
N LEU A 132 -5.61 -7.64 7.82
CA LEU A 132 -5.91 -7.34 9.22
C LEU A 132 -6.38 -5.91 9.36
N LEU A 133 -7.39 -5.73 10.20
CA LEU A 133 -7.96 -4.42 10.54
C LEU A 133 -7.88 -4.24 12.04
N SER A 134 -7.36 -3.11 12.46
CA SER A 134 -7.33 -2.78 13.88
C SER A 134 -8.17 -1.55 14.22
#